data_f5812ad067dbd5e5915c217feea95078
#
_entry.id   f5812ad067dbd5e5915c217feea95078
#
_cell.length_a   1.000
_cell.length_b   1.000
_cell.length_c   1.000
_cell.angle_alpha   90.00
_cell.angle_beta   90.00
_cell.angle_gamma   90.00
#
_symmetry.space_group_name_H-M   'P 1'
#
loop_
_entity.id
_entity.type
_entity.pdbx_description
1 polymer ?
#
loop_
_entity_poly.entity_id
_entity_poly.type
_entity_poly.pdbx_seq_one_letter_code
_entity_poly.pdbx_strand_id
1 'polypeptide(L)'
;MPWLVIGDFNEILEQLEKDGGAQRREVQMDLFRNTLKNCQLSDLGFIGPKFTWVNSQVDGTFIRERLDRAIANHQWCRSHGSSVVKVLATCSSDHNPLALNISISKENEGRQQRGFKVEASWMLDEEYNGIMQQAWDEGDSGDTAITTAILKLANCQADLKRWSGKKFGNANRELKKKRKQLLQLQSLPGTSFATDIKRLQDEIDFILEQEDIRWKQRAKQNWYQYGDQNTSFFHAWASHRKRKSNLGNQR
;
A
#
# COMPACT_ATOMS: atom_id res chain seq x y z
N MET A 1 -0.02 16.17 27.97
CA MET A 1 0.32 14.88 27.32
C MET A 1 0.25 15.05 25.80
N PRO A 2 1.26 14.63 25.03
CA PRO A 2 1.17 14.66 23.55
C PRO A 2 0.15 13.64 23.07
N TRP A 3 -0.76 14.04 22.19
CA TRP A 3 -1.76 13.17 21.60
C TRP A 3 -2.11 13.60 20.18
N LEU A 4 -2.50 12.61 19.39
CA LEU A 4 -2.87 12.71 17.98
C LEU A 4 -4.12 11.87 17.76
N VAL A 5 -5.01 12.36 16.91
CA VAL A 5 -6.20 11.64 16.42
C VAL A 5 -6.12 11.61 14.90
N ILE A 6 -6.33 10.44 14.31
CA ILE A 6 -6.37 10.24 12.87
C ILE A 6 -7.59 9.41 12.49
N GLY A 7 -8.36 9.84 11.51
CA GLY A 7 -9.55 9.13 11.06
C GLY A 7 -10.53 10.01 10.33
N ASP A 8 -11.71 9.44 10.11
CA ASP A 8 -12.88 10.10 9.55
C ASP A 8 -13.63 10.90 10.63
N PHE A 9 -13.76 12.20 10.41
CA PHE A 9 -14.51 13.09 11.30
C PHE A 9 -15.92 13.40 10.80
N ASN A 10 -16.28 12.93 9.59
CA ASN A 10 -17.56 13.15 8.95
C ASN A 10 -17.92 14.65 8.80
N GLU A 11 -16.93 15.56 8.92
CA GLU A 11 -17.11 17.00 8.81
C GLU A 11 -15.91 17.68 8.13
N ILE A 12 -16.20 18.79 7.47
CA ILE A 12 -15.22 19.65 6.82
C ILE A 12 -14.95 20.91 7.66
N LEU A 13 -13.77 21.50 7.49
CA LEU A 13 -13.43 22.76 8.15
C LEU A 13 -13.87 23.99 7.35
N GLU A 14 -13.86 23.88 6.04
CA GLU A 14 -14.15 24.97 5.12
C GLU A 14 -14.92 24.46 3.90
N GLN A 15 -15.78 25.30 3.32
CA GLN A 15 -16.55 24.94 2.13
C GLN A 15 -15.66 24.51 0.95
N LEU A 16 -14.43 25.02 0.89
CA LEU A 16 -13.44 24.61 -0.13
C LEU A 16 -13.03 23.14 -0.03
N GLU A 17 -13.27 22.47 1.10
CA GLU A 17 -13.01 21.05 1.30
C GLU A 17 -14.13 20.14 0.76
N LYS A 18 -15.10 20.70 0.06
CA LYS A 18 -16.20 20.03 -0.63
C LYS A 18 -16.26 20.45 -2.09
N ASP A 19 -16.53 19.49 -2.96
CA ASP A 19 -16.78 19.69 -4.39
C ASP A 19 -18.00 18.87 -4.79
N GLY A 20 -18.99 19.54 -5.39
CA GLY A 20 -20.28 18.97 -5.76
C GLY A 20 -21.32 18.92 -4.65
N GLY A 21 -22.58 18.73 -5.05
CA GLY A 21 -23.75 18.68 -4.16
C GLY A 21 -24.07 20.00 -3.44
N ALA A 22 -24.97 19.93 -2.46
CA ALA A 22 -25.36 21.08 -1.65
C ALA A 22 -24.22 21.55 -0.73
N GLN A 23 -24.17 22.85 -0.46
CA GLN A 23 -23.19 23.41 0.49
C GLN A 23 -23.39 22.85 1.89
N ARG A 24 -22.28 22.63 2.61
CA ARG A 24 -22.30 22.25 4.03
C ARG A 24 -22.80 23.43 4.87
N ARG A 25 -23.59 23.18 5.89
CA ARG A 25 -24.09 24.21 6.77
C ARG A 25 -22.95 24.81 7.59
N GLU A 26 -22.83 26.16 7.58
CA GLU A 26 -21.76 26.85 8.31
C GLU A 26 -21.76 26.50 9.80
N VAL A 27 -22.94 26.35 10.41
CA VAL A 27 -23.07 25.99 11.83
C VAL A 27 -22.37 24.65 12.15
N GLN A 28 -22.42 23.67 11.25
CA GLN A 28 -21.75 22.38 11.46
C GLN A 28 -20.23 22.52 11.41
N MET A 29 -19.73 23.25 10.41
CA MET A 29 -18.31 23.55 10.29
C MET A 29 -17.80 24.38 11.49
N ASP A 30 -18.58 25.35 11.96
CA ASP A 30 -18.25 26.14 13.16
C ASP A 30 -18.19 25.28 14.43
N LEU A 31 -19.13 24.37 14.62
CA LEU A 31 -19.11 23.44 15.74
C LEU A 31 -17.83 22.58 15.72
N PHE A 32 -17.45 22.09 14.55
CA PHE A 32 -16.24 21.29 14.40
C PHE A 32 -14.98 22.11 14.67
N ARG A 33 -14.85 23.32 14.08
CA ARG A 33 -13.75 24.25 14.35
C ARG A 33 -13.61 24.60 15.84
N ASN A 34 -14.74 24.88 16.49
CA ASN A 34 -14.77 25.18 17.91
C ASN A 34 -14.38 23.98 18.78
N THR A 35 -14.81 22.77 18.38
CA THR A 35 -14.40 21.53 19.06
C THR A 35 -12.88 21.33 19.01
N LEU A 36 -12.27 21.50 17.83
CA LEU A 36 -10.81 21.41 17.69
C LEU A 36 -10.10 22.46 18.54
N LYS A 37 -10.58 23.71 18.50
CA LYS A 37 -10.04 24.81 19.32
C LYS A 37 -10.12 24.53 20.82
N ASN A 38 -11.27 24.05 21.30
CA ASN A 38 -11.47 23.74 22.71
C ASN A 38 -10.58 22.55 23.16
N CYS A 39 -10.35 21.59 22.29
CA CYS A 39 -9.44 20.48 22.53
C CYS A 39 -7.96 20.82 22.29
N GLN A 40 -7.64 22.05 21.88
CA GLN A 40 -6.29 22.49 21.51
C GLN A 40 -5.66 21.62 20.41
N LEU A 41 -6.47 21.15 19.47
CA LEU A 41 -6.05 20.33 18.35
C LEU A 41 -5.94 21.16 17.08
N SER A 42 -4.92 20.86 16.27
CA SER A 42 -4.68 21.48 14.98
C SER A 42 -4.57 20.41 13.90
N ASP A 43 -5.10 20.70 12.72
CA ASP A 43 -4.89 19.87 11.53
C ASP A 43 -3.40 19.87 11.15
N LEU A 44 -2.84 18.68 10.91
CA LEU A 44 -1.43 18.52 10.54
C LEU A 44 -1.16 18.82 9.04
N GLY A 45 -2.21 19.13 8.29
CA GLY A 45 -2.11 19.23 6.84
C GLY A 45 -1.92 17.86 6.16
N PHE A 46 -1.68 17.87 4.87
CA PHE A 46 -1.52 16.65 4.09
C PHE A 46 -0.70 16.86 2.82
N ILE A 47 -0.19 15.76 2.27
CA ILE A 47 0.38 15.67 0.93
C ILE A 47 -0.44 14.66 0.13
N GLY A 48 -0.86 15.02 -1.08
CA GLY A 48 -1.66 14.17 -1.96
C GLY A 48 -3.00 14.80 -2.33
N PRO A 49 -4.01 14.00 -2.72
CA PRO A 49 -5.33 14.51 -3.07
C PRO A 49 -5.98 15.25 -1.92
N LYS A 50 -6.68 16.34 -2.24
CA LYS A 50 -7.39 17.16 -1.25
C LYS A 50 -8.57 16.42 -0.63
N PHE A 51 -9.34 15.71 -1.45
CA PHE A 51 -10.54 15.03 -1.02
C PHE A 51 -10.23 13.62 -0.55
N THR A 52 -10.75 13.25 0.61
CA THR A 52 -10.53 11.95 1.20
C THR A 52 -11.73 11.02 1.05
N TRP A 53 -12.90 11.55 0.69
CA TRP A 53 -14.12 10.80 0.42
C TRP A 53 -14.74 11.17 -0.92
N VAL A 54 -15.36 10.18 -1.58
CA VAL A 54 -16.03 10.33 -2.88
C VAL A 54 -17.26 9.45 -2.91
N ASN A 55 -18.42 9.98 -3.30
CA ASN A 55 -19.67 9.21 -3.36
C ASN A 55 -19.72 8.13 -4.47
N SER A 56 -18.70 8.03 -5.32
CA SER A 56 -18.56 7.02 -6.41
C SER A 56 -19.75 6.89 -7.38
N GLN A 57 -20.69 7.85 -7.38
CA GLN A 57 -21.83 7.84 -8.28
C GLN A 57 -21.47 8.47 -9.63
N VAL A 58 -21.93 7.83 -10.72
CA VAL A 58 -21.62 8.24 -12.10
C VAL A 58 -22.80 9.00 -12.73
N ASP A 59 -23.89 9.18 -12.01
CA ASP A 59 -25.17 9.72 -12.47
C ASP A 59 -25.27 11.27 -12.49
N GLY A 60 -24.14 11.95 -12.30
CA GLY A 60 -24.07 13.42 -12.24
C GLY A 60 -24.17 14.00 -10.82
N THR A 61 -24.33 13.17 -9.80
CA THR A 61 -24.34 13.56 -8.38
C THR A 61 -22.98 13.36 -7.72
N PHE A 62 -21.90 13.47 -8.48
CA PHE A 62 -20.54 13.25 -8.00
C PHE A 62 -20.17 14.28 -6.94
N ILE A 63 -19.86 13.82 -5.73
CA ILE A 63 -19.52 14.64 -4.57
C ILE A 63 -18.18 14.15 -4.00
N ARG A 64 -17.30 15.09 -3.67
CA ARG A 64 -16.04 14.82 -2.99
C ARG A 64 -15.89 15.69 -1.77
N GLU A 65 -15.44 15.13 -0.66
CA GLU A 65 -15.25 15.87 0.60
C GLU A 65 -13.94 15.44 1.28
N ARG A 66 -13.34 16.35 2.05
CA ARG A 66 -12.21 16.04 2.92
C ARG A 66 -12.72 15.76 4.33
N LEU A 67 -13.14 14.52 4.57
CA LEU A 67 -13.70 14.06 5.85
C LEU A 67 -12.62 13.49 6.79
N ASP A 68 -11.59 12.88 6.20
CA ASP A 68 -10.51 12.25 6.95
C ASP A 68 -9.34 13.22 7.15
N ARG A 69 -8.81 13.25 8.37
CA ARG A 69 -7.66 14.08 8.71
C ARG A 69 -6.85 13.53 9.89
N ALA A 70 -5.66 14.03 10.07
CA ALA A 70 -4.85 13.83 11.25
C ALA A 70 -4.75 15.16 12.00
N ILE A 71 -5.15 15.16 13.25
CA ILE A 71 -5.13 16.33 14.12
C ILE A 71 -4.30 16.03 15.37
N ALA A 72 -3.54 16.99 15.86
CA ALA A 72 -2.70 16.80 17.03
C ALA A 72 -2.63 18.05 17.89
N ASN A 73 -2.26 17.88 19.16
CA ASN A 73 -1.99 18.98 20.05
C ASN A 73 -0.54 19.51 19.86
N HIS A 74 -0.29 20.71 20.37
CA HIS A 74 1.01 21.36 20.27
C HIS A 74 2.16 20.52 20.86
N GLN A 75 1.92 19.77 21.95
CA GLN A 75 2.96 18.92 22.56
C GLN A 75 3.38 17.81 21.60
N TRP A 76 2.42 17.19 20.92
CA TRP A 76 2.71 16.16 19.92
C TRP A 76 3.50 16.73 18.74
N CYS A 77 3.07 17.89 18.22
CA CYS A 77 3.76 18.56 17.12
C CYS A 77 5.23 18.90 17.44
N ARG A 78 5.51 19.33 18.68
CA ARG A 78 6.89 19.58 19.11
C ARG A 78 7.73 18.31 19.14
N SER A 79 7.17 17.18 19.56
CA SER A 79 7.90 15.92 19.66
C SER A 79 8.09 15.23 18.30
N HIS A 80 7.23 15.52 17.32
CA HIS A 80 7.15 14.82 16.04
C HIS A 80 7.07 15.79 14.85
N GLY A 81 7.77 16.90 14.90
CA GLY A 81 7.69 18.00 13.91
C GLY A 81 8.06 17.64 12.48
N SER A 82 8.75 16.52 12.26
CA SER A 82 9.07 16.00 10.93
C SER A 82 8.04 15.00 10.38
N SER A 83 6.91 14.85 11.07
CA SER A 83 5.86 13.92 10.63
C SER A 83 5.11 14.47 9.43
N VAL A 84 4.74 13.58 8.52
CA VAL A 84 4.03 13.92 7.28
C VAL A 84 2.81 13.02 7.13
N VAL A 85 1.64 13.65 6.94
CA VAL A 85 0.39 12.98 6.58
C VAL A 85 0.29 12.89 5.06
N LYS A 86 0.09 11.70 4.53
CA LYS A 86 -0.14 11.48 3.10
C LYS A 86 -1.53 10.92 2.88
N VAL A 87 -2.28 11.53 1.98
CA VAL A 87 -3.50 10.95 1.43
C VAL A 87 -3.12 10.04 0.28
N LEU A 88 -3.49 8.76 0.40
CA LEU A 88 -3.18 7.74 -0.60
C LEU A 88 -4.41 7.51 -1.48
N ALA A 89 -4.19 7.21 -2.76
CA ALA A 89 -5.29 6.80 -3.62
C ALA A 89 -5.79 5.42 -3.21
N THR A 90 -7.10 5.27 -3.12
CA THR A 90 -7.77 3.99 -2.93
C THR A 90 -8.51 3.58 -4.19
N CYS A 91 -8.78 2.30 -4.30
CA CYS A 91 -9.52 1.69 -5.38
C CYS A 91 -10.72 0.90 -4.86
N SER A 92 -10.70 0.42 -3.63
CA SER A 92 -11.70 -0.49 -3.07
C SER A 92 -12.58 0.14 -1.99
N SER A 93 -12.45 1.45 -1.75
CA SER A 93 -13.23 2.18 -0.76
C SER A 93 -13.61 3.56 -1.31
N ASP A 94 -14.70 4.10 -0.84
CA ASP A 94 -15.09 5.50 -1.07
C ASP A 94 -14.21 6.50 -0.27
N HIS A 95 -13.45 6.00 0.74
CA HIS A 95 -12.47 6.78 1.48
C HIS A 95 -11.04 6.52 1.02
N ASN A 96 -10.25 7.58 0.84
CA ASN A 96 -8.82 7.55 0.61
C ASN A 96 -8.06 7.35 1.93
N PRO A 97 -7.19 6.33 2.06
CA PRO A 97 -6.46 6.08 3.30
C PRO A 97 -5.49 7.21 3.65
N LEU A 98 -5.39 7.53 4.94
CA LEU A 98 -4.35 8.39 5.47
C LEU A 98 -3.14 7.56 5.93
N ALA A 99 -1.95 7.99 5.55
CA ALA A 99 -0.70 7.42 6.03
C ALA A 99 0.10 8.48 6.80
N LEU A 100 0.24 8.30 8.09
CA LEU A 100 1.10 9.14 8.92
C LEU A 100 2.51 8.55 8.95
N ASN A 101 3.47 9.30 8.43
CA ASN A 101 4.88 8.97 8.51
C ASN A 101 5.52 9.73 9.66
N ILE A 102 5.89 9.03 10.72
CA ILE A 102 6.65 9.58 11.83
C ILE A 102 8.12 9.25 11.57
N SER A 103 8.93 10.27 11.34
CA SER A 103 10.38 10.09 11.20
C SER A 103 11.00 9.77 12.56
N ILE A 104 11.21 8.49 12.80
CA ILE A 104 12.11 8.03 13.86
C ILE A 104 13.47 7.97 13.20
N SER A 105 14.46 8.70 13.70
CA SER A 105 15.86 8.59 13.26
C SER A 105 16.30 7.13 13.43
N LYS A 106 16.23 6.37 12.34
CA LYS A 106 16.83 5.04 12.29
C LYS A 106 18.31 5.23 12.02
N GLU A 107 19.14 4.87 12.97
CA GLU A 107 20.50 4.49 12.67
C GLU A 107 20.50 3.46 11.55
N ASN A 108 21.38 3.63 10.57
CA ASN A 108 21.50 2.80 9.38
C ASN A 108 21.72 1.33 9.77
N GLU A 109 20.65 0.55 9.89
CA GLU A 109 20.78 -0.91 9.86
C GLU A 109 21.23 -1.31 8.45
N GLY A 110 22.47 -1.81 8.36
CA GLY A 110 23.07 -2.28 7.13
C GLY A 110 22.12 -3.21 6.36
N ARG A 111 21.97 -2.97 5.09
CA ARG A 111 21.16 -3.76 4.16
C ARG A 111 21.71 -5.20 4.13
N GLN A 112 21.19 -6.08 4.97
CA GLN A 112 21.51 -7.52 4.87
C GLN A 112 21.08 -8.03 3.49
N GLN A 113 22.04 -8.62 2.79
CA GLN A 113 21.81 -9.29 1.50
C GLN A 113 20.81 -10.43 1.71
N ARG A 114 19.62 -10.28 1.17
CA ARG A 114 18.54 -11.26 1.31
C ARG A 114 18.81 -12.44 0.39
N GLY A 115 18.94 -13.65 0.94
CA GLY A 115 19.00 -14.86 0.15
C GLY A 115 17.80 -15.01 -0.80
N PHE A 116 18.05 -15.59 -1.96
CA PHE A 116 16.98 -15.89 -2.93
C PHE A 116 15.99 -16.90 -2.35
N LYS A 117 14.70 -16.69 -2.60
CA LYS A 117 13.63 -17.61 -2.20
C LYS A 117 12.68 -17.79 -3.37
N VAL A 118 12.39 -19.05 -3.69
CA VAL A 118 11.34 -19.42 -4.64
C VAL A 118 9.98 -19.13 -4.00
N GLU A 119 9.09 -18.52 -4.75
CA GLU A 119 7.72 -18.26 -4.31
C GLU A 119 6.80 -19.39 -4.76
N ALA A 120 5.98 -19.90 -3.84
CA ALA A 120 5.05 -20.99 -4.15
C ALA A 120 4.07 -20.63 -5.28
N SER A 121 3.74 -19.36 -5.45
CA SER A 121 2.90 -18.85 -6.54
C SER A 121 3.51 -19.10 -7.93
N TRP A 122 4.82 -19.20 -8.03
CA TRP A 122 5.48 -19.48 -9.30
C TRP A 122 5.21 -20.89 -9.81
N MET A 123 4.99 -21.86 -8.90
CA MET A 123 4.66 -23.24 -9.26
C MET A 123 3.30 -23.38 -9.95
N LEU A 124 2.43 -22.38 -9.83
CA LEU A 124 1.13 -22.36 -10.50
C LEU A 124 1.21 -21.80 -11.93
N ASP A 125 2.37 -21.33 -12.32
CA ASP A 125 2.61 -20.78 -13.64
C ASP A 125 3.10 -21.88 -14.61
N GLU A 126 2.49 -21.95 -15.78
CA GLU A 126 2.77 -22.97 -16.78
C GLU A 126 4.24 -22.95 -17.26
N GLU A 127 4.87 -21.77 -17.27
CA GLU A 127 6.27 -21.62 -17.70
C GLU A 127 7.27 -22.06 -16.66
N TYR A 128 6.88 -22.10 -15.36
CA TYR A 128 7.80 -22.34 -14.24
C TYR A 128 8.57 -23.66 -14.36
N ASN A 129 7.85 -24.74 -14.65
CA ASN A 129 8.45 -26.08 -14.75
C ASN A 129 9.44 -26.17 -15.92
N GLY A 130 9.09 -25.60 -17.08
CA GLY A 130 9.97 -25.56 -18.25
C GLY A 130 11.26 -24.79 -17.98
N ILE A 131 11.17 -23.63 -17.33
CA ILE A 131 12.34 -22.81 -16.97
C ILE A 131 13.24 -23.55 -15.95
N MET A 132 12.63 -24.19 -14.95
CA MET A 132 13.39 -24.96 -13.95
C MET A 132 14.12 -26.12 -14.60
N GLN A 133 13.46 -26.87 -15.46
CA GLN A 133 14.04 -28.03 -16.12
C GLN A 133 15.17 -27.62 -17.08
N GLN A 134 14.93 -26.62 -17.91
CA GLN A 134 15.94 -26.09 -18.82
C GLN A 134 17.17 -25.57 -18.05
N ALA A 135 16.98 -24.76 -17.02
CA ALA A 135 18.06 -24.20 -16.20
C ALA A 135 18.85 -25.29 -15.44
N TRP A 136 18.20 -26.38 -15.08
CA TRP A 136 18.86 -27.54 -14.45
C TRP A 136 19.69 -28.34 -15.45
N ASP A 137 19.17 -28.57 -16.65
CA ASP A 137 19.82 -29.36 -17.68
C ASP A 137 21.00 -28.61 -18.32
N GLU A 138 20.88 -27.31 -18.51
CA GLU A 138 21.94 -26.43 -19.04
C GLU A 138 23.00 -26.03 -18.01
N GLY A 139 22.81 -26.40 -16.73
CA GLY A 139 23.73 -26.03 -15.66
C GLY A 139 25.06 -26.79 -15.76
N ASP A 140 26.15 -26.07 -15.44
CA ASP A 140 27.50 -26.56 -15.49
C ASP A 140 27.71 -27.81 -14.61
N SER A 141 28.64 -28.69 -15.03
CA SER A 141 29.09 -29.85 -14.27
C SER A 141 30.34 -29.49 -13.48
N GLY A 142 30.34 -29.81 -12.18
CA GLY A 142 31.52 -29.65 -11.31
C GLY A 142 32.29 -30.96 -11.16
N ASP A 143 33.44 -30.90 -10.47
CA ASP A 143 34.32 -32.05 -10.24
C ASP A 143 33.71 -33.12 -9.34
N THR A 144 32.68 -32.80 -8.58
CA THR A 144 31.94 -33.73 -7.71
C THR A 144 30.44 -33.59 -7.89
N ALA A 145 29.68 -34.60 -7.49
CA ALA A 145 28.22 -34.56 -7.55
C ALA A 145 27.64 -33.39 -6.74
N ILE A 146 28.27 -33.01 -5.63
CA ILE A 146 27.84 -31.90 -4.78
C ILE A 146 28.11 -30.56 -5.48
N THR A 147 29.29 -30.37 -6.06
CA THR A 147 29.63 -29.15 -6.81
C THR A 147 28.73 -28.97 -8.03
N THR A 148 28.45 -30.05 -8.75
CA THR A 148 27.50 -30.08 -9.86
C THR A 148 26.09 -29.63 -9.41
N ALA A 149 25.59 -30.19 -8.30
CA ALA A 149 24.28 -29.80 -7.77
C ALA A 149 24.22 -28.31 -7.37
N ILE A 150 25.28 -27.80 -6.75
CA ILE A 150 25.37 -26.37 -6.35
C ILE A 150 25.36 -25.48 -7.58
N LEU A 151 26.11 -25.80 -8.63
CA LEU A 151 26.16 -25.01 -9.87
C LEU A 151 24.80 -25.04 -10.58
N LYS A 152 24.16 -26.17 -10.69
CA LYS A 152 22.81 -26.30 -11.28
C LYS A 152 21.76 -25.52 -10.50
N LEU A 153 21.80 -25.54 -9.16
CA LEU A 153 20.92 -24.73 -8.31
C LEU A 153 21.17 -23.24 -8.50
N ALA A 154 22.43 -22.81 -8.64
CA ALA A 154 22.77 -21.42 -8.90
C ALA A 154 22.23 -20.95 -10.26
N ASN A 155 22.30 -21.79 -11.28
CA ASN A 155 21.73 -21.53 -12.60
C ASN A 155 20.19 -21.40 -12.53
N CYS A 156 19.51 -22.34 -11.89
CA CYS A 156 18.07 -22.25 -11.65
C CYS A 156 17.68 -20.96 -10.89
N GLN A 157 18.46 -20.56 -9.89
CA GLN A 157 18.25 -19.30 -9.17
C GLN A 157 18.36 -18.09 -10.09
N ALA A 158 19.37 -18.05 -10.96
CA ALA A 158 19.60 -16.93 -11.89
C ALA A 158 18.45 -16.80 -12.89
N ASP A 159 18.01 -17.92 -13.47
CA ASP A 159 16.94 -17.91 -14.48
C ASP A 159 15.57 -17.62 -13.90
N LEU A 160 15.23 -18.21 -12.76
CA LEU A 160 14.02 -17.86 -12.03
C LEU A 160 13.98 -16.37 -11.61
N LYS A 161 15.12 -15.82 -11.19
CA LYS A 161 15.22 -14.41 -10.83
C LYS A 161 15.00 -13.52 -12.05
N ARG A 162 15.55 -13.89 -13.22
CA ARG A 162 15.39 -13.18 -14.48
C ARG A 162 13.93 -13.24 -14.97
N TRP A 163 13.36 -14.43 -14.99
CA TRP A 163 11.98 -14.67 -15.41
C TRP A 163 10.97 -13.96 -14.49
N SER A 164 11.09 -14.16 -13.17
CA SER A 164 10.18 -13.52 -12.21
C SER A 164 10.29 -12.00 -12.24
N GLY A 165 11.49 -11.46 -12.47
CA GLY A 165 11.69 -10.02 -12.65
C GLY A 165 10.99 -9.47 -13.89
N LYS A 166 10.99 -10.21 -14.99
CA LYS A 166 10.27 -9.84 -16.23
C LYS A 166 8.76 -9.98 -16.06
N LYS A 167 8.29 -11.11 -15.54
CA LYS A 167 6.86 -11.44 -15.47
C LYS A 167 6.12 -10.69 -14.38
N PHE A 168 6.72 -10.58 -13.18
CA PHE A 168 6.09 -10.00 -12.00
C PHE A 168 6.65 -8.62 -11.60
N GLY A 169 7.82 -8.26 -12.08
CA GLY A 169 8.41 -6.93 -11.86
C GLY A 169 7.64 -5.80 -12.54
N ASN A 170 6.92 -6.13 -13.61
CA ASN A 170 6.07 -5.19 -14.32
C ASN A 170 4.80 -4.82 -13.52
N ALA A 171 4.20 -5.76 -12.79
CA ALA A 171 2.98 -5.52 -12.01
C ALA A 171 3.17 -4.38 -10.98
N ASN A 172 4.28 -4.39 -10.22
CA ASN A 172 4.59 -3.31 -9.27
C ASN A 172 4.85 -1.96 -9.96
N ARG A 173 5.43 -1.97 -11.16
CA ARG A 173 5.66 -0.76 -11.93
C ARG A 173 4.36 -0.21 -12.50
N GLU A 174 3.51 -1.09 -13.01
CA GLU A 174 2.17 -0.74 -13.50
C GLU A 174 1.28 -0.21 -12.38
N LEU A 175 1.27 -0.88 -11.22
CA LEU A 175 0.53 -0.42 -10.04
C LEU A 175 0.96 1.00 -9.62
N LYS A 176 2.27 1.27 -9.57
CA LYS A 176 2.79 2.62 -9.29
C LYS A 176 2.35 3.64 -10.34
N LYS A 177 2.37 3.28 -11.62
CA LYS A 177 1.94 4.15 -12.72
C LYS A 177 0.45 4.46 -12.61
N LYS A 178 -0.40 3.45 -12.43
CA LYS A 178 -1.86 3.59 -12.30
C LYS A 178 -2.25 4.40 -11.07
N ARG A 179 -1.61 4.15 -9.93
CA ARG A 179 -1.81 4.95 -8.71
C ARG A 179 -1.44 6.43 -8.93
N LYS A 180 -0.35 6.71 -9.65
CA LYS A 180 0.03 8.08 -9.98
C LYS A 180 -1.01 8.76 -10.88
N GLN A 181 -1.54 8.05 -11.88
CA GLN A 181 -2.60 8.55 -12.75
C GLN A 181 -3.89 8.81 -11.96
N LEU A 182 -4.27 7.89 -11.07
CA LEU A 182 -5.43 8.05 -10.21
C LEU A 182 -5.29 9.29 -9.31
N LEU A 183 -4.12 9.48 -8.68
CA LEU A 183 -3.83 10.66 -7.87
C LEU A 183 -3.97 11.97 -8.70
N GLN A 184 -3.50 11.98 -9.94
CA GLN A 184 -3.62 13.13 -10.82
C GLN A 184 -5.09 13.43 -11.14
N LEU A 185 -5.89 12.43 -11.52
CA LEU A 185 -7.30 12.63 -11.82
C LEU A 185 -8.11 13.07 -10.59
N GLN A 186 -7.81 12.51 -9.42
CA GLN A 186 -8.46 12.91 -8.17
C GLN A 186 -8.11 14.34 -7.72
N SER A 187 -6.97 14.87 -8.19
CA SER A 187 -6.53 16.24 -7.88
C SER A 187 -7.15 17.29 -8.82
N LEU A 188 -7.74 16.89 -9.95
CA LEU A 188 -8.37 17.81 -10.89
C LEU A 188 -9.74 18.27 -10.40
N PRO A 189 -10.11 19.55 -10.60
CA PRO A 189 -11.45 20.04 -10.28
C PRO A 189 -12.47 19.51 -11.30
N GLY A 190 -13.70 19.30 -10.87
CA GLY A 190 -14.83 18.92 -11.72
C GLY A 190 -15.16 17.41 -11.70
N THR A 191 -16.33 17.09 -12.23
CA THR A 191 -16.94 15.76 -12.19
C THR A 191 -16.70 14.92 -13.46
N SER A 192 -16.11 15.52 -14.51
CA SER A 192 -15.94 14.88 -15.83
C SER A 192 -15.03 13.64 -15.82
N PHE A 193 -14.27 13.43 -14.75
CA PHE A 193 -13.30 12.32 -14.63
C PHE A 193 -13.81 11.12 -13.84
N ALA A 194 -15.06 11.13 -13.38
CA ALA A 194 -15.61 10.05 -12.53
C ALA A 194 -15.49 8.66 -13.17
N THR A 195 -15.82 8.56 -14.46
CA THR A 195 -15.70 7.30 -15.23
C THR A 195 -14.26 6.81 -15.35
N ASP A 196 -13.32 7.73 -15.60
CA ASP A 196 -11.90 7.39 -15.70
C ASP A 196 -11.31 7.00 -14.35
N ILE A 197 -11.72 7.67 -13.28
CA ILE A 197 -11.35 7.32 -11.91
C ILE A 197 -11.82 5.90 -11.61
N LYS A 198 -13.09 5.58 -11.88
CA LYS A 198 -13.65 4.25 -11.62
C LYS A 198 -12.91 3.17 -12.43
N ARG A 199 -12.69 3.40 -13.71
CA ARG A 199 -11.92 2.46 -14.55
C ARG A 199 -10.52 2.19 -13.99
N LEU A 200 -9.79 3.23 -13.59
CA LEU A 200 -8.45 3.07 -12.99
C LEU A 200 -8.51 2.35 -11.63
N GLN A 201 -9.54 2.57 -10.85
CA GLN A 201 -9.78 1.85 -9.61
C GLN A 201 -9.95 0.35 -9.87
N ASP A 202 -10.84 -0.02 -10.80
CA ASP A 202 -11.08 -1.43 -11.17
C ASP A 202 -9.79 -2.12 -11.69
N GLU A 203 -8.99 -1.41 -12.49
CA GLU A 203 -7.71 -1.92 -12.98
C GLU A 203 -6.67 -2.12 -11.87
N ILE A 204 -6.65 -1.23 -10.86
CA ILE A 204 -5.77 -1.35 -9.70
C ILE A 204 -6.23 -2.50 -8.80
N ASP A 205 -7.53 -2.65 -8.58
CA ASP A 205 -8.10 -3.71 -7.77
C ASP A 205 -7.76 -5.09 -8.34
N PHE A 206 -7.85 -5.26 -9.65
CA PHE A 206 -7.45 -6.49 -10.32
C PHE A 206 -5.98 -6.85 -10.06
N ILE A 207 -5.07 -5.87 -10.12
CA ILE A 207 -3.64 -6.10 -9.83
C ILE A 207 -3.44 -6.46 -8.35
N LEU A 208 -4.15 -5.78 -7.45
CA LEU A 208 -4.06 -6.02 -6.00
C LEU A 208 -4.62 -7.39 -5.60
N GLU A 209 -5.70 -7.84 -6.22
CA GLU A 209 -6.26 -9.18 -5.98
C GLU A 209 -5.24 -10.27 -6.33
N GLN A 210 -4.52 -10.11 -7.44
CA GLN A 210 -3.44 -11.02 -7.79
C GLN A 210 -2.28 -10.98 -6.79
N GLU A 211 -1.94 -9.80 -6.25
CA GLU A 211 -0.93 -9.68 -5.20
C GLU A 211 -1.42 -10.31 -3.88
N ASP A 212 -2.70 -10.17 -3.53
CA ASP A 212 -3.28 -10.74 -2.31
C ASP A 212 -3.17 -12.28 -2.31
N ILE A 213 -3.45 -12.93 -3.43
CA ILE A 213 -3.27 -14.37 -3.59
C ILE A 213 -1.81 -14.77 -3.31
N ARG A 214 -0.84 -14.01 -3.82
CA ARG A 214 0.60 -14.26 -3.56
C ARG A 214 0.97 -14.07 -2.10
N TRP A 215 0.44 -13.03 -1.44
CA TRP A 215 0.71 -12.78 -0.03
C TRP A 215 0.08 -13.81 0.89
N LYS A 216 -1.13 -14.26 0.59
CA LYS A 216 -1.80 -15.38 1.27
C LYS A 216 -0.94 -16.64 1.21
N GLN A 217 -0.44 -17.00 0.03
CA GLN A 217 0.46 -18.14 -0.12
C GLN A 217 1.78 -17.99 0.66
N ARG A 218 2.38 -16.79 0.66
CA ARG A 218 3.62 -16.50 1.43
C ARG A 218 3.41 -16.57 2.94
N ALA A 219 2.25 -16.19 3.43
CA ALA A 219 1.94 -16.22 4.85
C ALA A 219 1.88 -17.66 5.42
N LYS A 220 1.68 -18.67 4.57
CA LYS A 220 1.53 -20.10 4.97
C LYS A 220 0.49 -20.28 6.08
N GLN A 221 -0.62 -19.55 6.00
CA GLN A 221 -1.65 -19.55 7.02
C GLN A 221 -2.93 -20.18 6.46
N ASN A 222 -3.52 -21.08 7.20
CA ASN A 222 -4.81 -21.69 6.87
C ASN A 222 -6.01 -20.78 7.23
N TRP A 223 -5.74 -19.53 7.52
CA TRP A 223 -6.74 -18.55 7.96
C TRP A 223 -7.55 -17.93 6.81
N TYR A 224 -7.19 -18.21 5.56
CA TYR A 224 -7.89 -17.62 4.40
C TYR A 224 -9.33 -18.07 4.25
N GLN A 225 -9.73 -19.14 4.93
CA GLN A 225 -11.12 -19.62 4.89
C GLN A 225 -12.08 -18.78 5.71
N TYR A 226 -11.56 -17.98 6.67
CA TYR A 226 -12.37 -17.27 7.67
C TYR A 226 -12.01 -15.80 7.86
N GLY A 227 -11.03 -15.29 7.14
CA GLY A 227 -10.52 -13.92 7.31
C GLY A 227 -10.98 -12.98 6.20
N ASP A 228 -11.25 -11.75 6.59
CA ASP A 228 -11.47 -10.63 5.69
C ASP A 228 -10.29 -10.47 4.70
N GLN A 229 -10.54 -9.96 3.49
CA GLN A 229 -9.51 -9.71 2.45
C GLN A 229 -8.55 -8.58 2.88
N ASN A 230 -7.79 -8.81 3.94
CA ASN A 230 -6.86 -7.82 4.47
C ASN A 230 -5.42 -8.12 4.03
N THR A 231 -5.05 -7.61 2.87
CA THR A 231 -3.68 -7.71 2.32
C THR A 231 -2.63 -7.17 3.28
N SER A 232 -2.92 -6.11 4.03
CA SER A 232 -1.99 -5.51 5.01
C SER A 232 -1.68 -6.46 6.17
N PHE A 233 -2.67 -7.24 6.62
CA PHE A 233 -2.48 -8.28 7.64
C PHE A 233 -1.49 -9.35 7.17
N PHE A 234 -1.66 -9.89 5.96
CA PHE A 234 -0.75 -10.91 5.42
C PHE A 234 0.66 -10.36 5.17
N HIS A 235 0.78 -9.10 4.75
CA HIS A 235 2.06 -8.40 4.65
C HIS A 235 2.76 -8.27 6.01
N ALA A 236 2.03 -7.82 7.03
CA ALA A 236 2.55 -7.67 8.39
C ALA A 236 2.98 -9.02 8.97
N TRP A 237 2.16 -10.06 8.80
CA TRP A 237 2.44 -11.40 9.30
C TRP A 237 3.65 -12.05 8.61
N ALA A 238 3.73 -11.97 7.29
CA ALA A 238 4.89 -12.46 6.52
C ALA A 238 6.18 -11.73 6.92
N SER A 239 6.09 -10.42 7.17
CA SER A 239 7.21 -9.60 7.64
C SER A 239 7.63 -9.93 9.08
N HIS A 240 6.68 -10.20 9.97
CA HIS A 240 6.94 -10.60 11.35
C HIS A 240 7.64 -11.96 11.43
N ARG A 241 7.19 -12.95 10.66
CA ARG A 241 7.86 -14.26 10.56
C ARG A 241 9.30 -14.15 10.09
N LYS A 242 9.57 -13.24 9.14
CA LYS A 242 10.89 -12.95 8.64
C LYS A 242 11.82 -12.37 9.72
N ARG A 243 11.30 -11.48 10.59
CA ARG A 243 12.04 -10.96 11.75
C ARG A 243 12.39 -12.06 12.74
N LYS A 244 11.43 -12.95 13.07
CA LYS A 244 11.68 -14.08 13.98
C LYS A 244 12.73 -15.07 13.45
N SER A 245 12.72 -15.39 12.14
CA SER A 245 13.71 -16.28 11.56
C SER A 245 15.13 -15.70 11.58
N ASN A 246 15.25 -14.37 11.51
CA ASN A 246 16.55 -13.69 11.60
C ASN A 246 17.10 -13.63 13.03
N LEU A 247 16.23 -13.61 14.06
CA LEU A 247 16.64 -13.67 15.46
C LEU A 247 17.01 -15.07 15.94
N GLY A 248 16.49 -16.12 15.30
CA GLY A 248 16.81 -17.53 15.60
C GLY A 248 18.17 -18.02 15.07
N ASN A 249 18.78 -17.29 14.14
CA ASN A 249 20.09 -17.64 13.56
C ASN A 249 21.28 -16.93 14.25
N GLN A 250 21.05 -16.27 15.39
CA GLN A 250 22.10 -15.62 16.20
C GLN A 250 22.37 -16.36 17.53
N ARG A 251 22.13 -17.68 17.58
CA ARG A 251 22.58 -18.53 18.69
C ARG A 251 23.48 -19.63 18.19
#